data_16dbcf0e344df0a1513183cc97ee2e3a
#
_entry.id   16dbcf0e344df0a1513183cc97ee2e3a
#
_cell.length_a   1.000
_cell.length_b   1.000
_cell.length_c   1.000
_cell.angle_alpha   90.00
_cell.angle_beta   90.00
_cell.angle_gamma   90.00
#
_symmetry.space_group_name_H-M   'P 1'
#
loop_
_entity.id
_entity.type
_entity.pdbx_description
1 polymer ?
#
loop_
_entity_poly.entity_id
_entity_poly.type
_entity_poly.pdbx_seq_one_letter_code
_entity_poly.pdbx_strand_id
1 'polypeptide(L)' 'MEAVMELPYTYEKGEKFLVGHLDDYPEYPTQGVDLQDLEEHLQDIYNMIQDGTLELK' A
#
# COMPACT_ATOMS: atom_id res chain seq x y z
N MET A 1 -3.52 19.52 -3.86
CA MET A 1 -3.12 19.14 -3.12
C MET A 1 -2.85 17.91 -3.10
N GLU A 2 -2.23 17.36 -2.84
CA GLU A 2 -1.87 16.25 -2.90
C GLU A 2 -2.42 15.42 -2.05
N ALA A 3 -2.77 14.31 -2.37
CA ALA A 3 -3.32 13.41 -1.51
C ALA A 3 -2.24 12.76 -0.78
N VAL A 4 -2.23 12.98 0.44
CA VAL A 4 -1.21 12.40 1.28
C VAL A 4 -1.82 11.19 1.93
N MET A 5 -1.10 10.10 1.90
CA MET A 5 -1.55 8.93 2.56
C MET A 5 -1.45 9.09 4.05
N GLU A 6 -2.57 9.01 4.74
CA GLU A 6 -2.56 9.20 6.18
C GLU A 6 -2.50 7.91 6.95
N LEU A 7 -2.53 6.79 6.26
CA LEU A 7 -2.50 5.50 6.93
C LEU A 7 -1.08 5.09 7.22
N PRO A 8 -0.81 4.52 8.37
CA PRO A 8 0.54 4.06 8.65
C PRO A 8 0.91 2.89 7.76
N TYR A 9 2.12 2.91 7.25
CA TYR A 9 2.60 1.82 6.42
C TYR A 9 4.08 1.66 6.60
N THR A 10 4.57 0.48 6.25
CA THR A 10 5.98 0.15 6.36
C THR A 10 6.47 -0.27 4.99
N TYR A 11 7.69 0.11 4.63
CA TYR A 11 8.23 -0.31 3.36
C TYR A 11 9.72 -0.55 3.47
N GLU A 12 10.23 -1.29 2.51
CA GLU A 12 11.65 -1.55 2.40
C GLU A 12 12.06 -1.31 0.98
N LYS A 13 13.29 -0.88 0.80
CA LYS A 13 13.82 -0.63 -0.52
C LYS A 13 14.52 -1.87 -1.02
N GLY A 14 14.03 -2.43 -2.11
CA GLY A 14 14.66 -3.56 -2.76
C GLY A 14 15.65 -3.07 -3.79
N GLU A 15 16.11 -3.97 -4.63
CA GLU A 15 17.07 -3.60 -5.65
C GLU A 15 16.44 -2.76 -6.74
N LYS A 16 15.23 -3.06 -7.10
CA LYS A 16 14.57 -2.35 -8.19
C LYS A 16 13.27 -1.72 -7.79
N PHE A 17 12.68 -2.19 -6.73
CA PHE A 17 11.38 -1.73 -6.31
C PHE A 17 11.36 -1.46 -4.82
N LEU A 18 10.40 -0.65 -4.42
CA LEU A 18 10.05 -0.55 -3.01
C LEU A 18 8.93 -1.55 -2.75
N VAL A 19 9.02 -2.24 -1.63
CA VAL A 19 7.99 -3.20 -1.24
C VAL A 19 7.44 -2.75 0.09
N GLY A 20 6.14 -2.72 0.21
CA GLY A 20 5.55 -2.23 1.43
C GLY A 20 4.18 -2.80 1.69
N HIS A 21 3.65 -2.45 2.83
CA HIS A 21 2.32 -2.89 3.22
C HIS A 21 1.76 -1.90 4.23
N LEU A 22 0.44 -1.87 4.32
CA LEU A 22 -0.21 -1.10 5.36
C LEU A 22 0.02 -1.81 6.70
N ASP A 23 0.29 -1.04 7.74
CA ASP A 23 0.57 -1.65 9.03
C ASP A 23 -0.61 -2.42 9.56
N ASP A 24 -1.82 -1.97 9.27
CA ASP A 24 -3.01 -2.66 9.74
C ASP A 24 -3.36 -3.86 8.89
N TYR A 25 -2.76 -3.99 7.72
CA TYR A 25 -3.09 -5.07 6.80
C TYR A 25 -1.81 -5.64 6.20
N PRO A 26 -0.95 -6.19 7.04
CA PRO A 26 0.33 -6.69 6.53
C PRO A 26 0.22 -7.87 5.59
N GLU A 27 -0.95 -8.48 5.52
CA GLU A 27 -1.12 -9.61 4.64
C GLU A 27 -1.30 -9.19 3.18
N TYR A 28 -1.32 -7.89 2.89
CA TYR A 28 -1.48 -7.41 1.53
C TYR A 28 -0.30 -6.55 1.11
N PRO A 29 0.87 -7.17 0.90
CA PRO A 29 2.03 -6.38 0.46
C PRO A 29 1.90 -5.97 -1.00
N THR A 30 2.55 -4.88 -1.34
CA THR A 30 2.58 -4.44 -2.72
C THR A 30 3.94 -3.83 -3.00
N GLN A 31 4.16 -3.41 -4.22
CA GLN A 31 5.43 -2.83 -4.60
C GLN A 31 5.20 -1.64 -5.52
N GLY A 32 6.21 -0.81 -5.62
CA GLY A 32 6.18 0.34 -6.50
C GLY A 32 7.57 0.70 -6.94
N VAL A 33 7.69 1.48 -8.00
CA VAL A 33 8.99 1.86 -8.51
C VAL A 33 9.57 3.01 -7.70
N ASP A 34 8.75 3.77 -7.01
CA ASP A 34 9.22 4.80 -6.10
C ASP A 34 8.17 4.95 -5.02
N LEU A 35 8.42 5.86 -4.10
CA LEU A 35 7.53 5.99 -2.96
C LEU A 35 6.15 6.45 -3.36
N GLN A 36 6.07 7.38 -4.30
CA GLN A 36 4.78 7.86 -4.74
C GLN A 36 3.96 6.73 -5.36
N ASP A 37 4.60 5.91 -6.18
CA ASP A 37 3.94 4.80 -6.81
C ASP A 37 3.49 3.79 -5.76
N LEU A 38 4.34 3.53 -4.78
CA LEU A 38 3.99 2.61 -3.72
C LEU A 38 2.79 3.12 -2.94
N GLU A 39 2.77 4.40 -2.62
CA GLU A 39 1.66 4.95 -1.87
C GLU A 39 0.35 4.85 -2.63
N GLU A 40 0.40 5.03 -3.94
CA GLU A 40 -0.80 4.88 -4.73
C GLU A 40 -1.32 3.46 -4.68
N HIS A 41 -0.42 2.50 -4.74
CA HIS A 41 -0.83 1.11 -4.66
C HIS A 41 -1.40 0.77 -3.30
N LEU A 42 -0.79 1.30 -2.26
CA LEU A 42 -1.30 1.05 -0.92
C LEU A 42 -2.68 1.67 -0.73
N GLN A 43 -2.89 2.85 -1.30
CA GLN A 43 -4.18 3.49 -1.21
C GLN A 43 -5.24 2.66 -1.93
N ASP A 44 -4.88 2.09 -3.07
CA ASP A 44 -5.80 1.22 -3.79
C ASP A 44 -6.17 0.01 -2.95
N ILE A 45 -5.20 -0.57 -2.28
CA ILE A 45 -5.47 -1.72 -1.44
C ILE A 45 -6.43 -1.34 -0.33
N TYR A 46 -6.18 -0.20 0.30
CA TYR A 46 -7.07 0.25 1.37
C TYR A 46 -8.48 0.45 0.86
N ASN A 47 -8.61 1.06 -0.32
CA ASN A 47 -9.92 1.29 -0.89
C ASN A 47 -10.64 -0.02 -1.19
N MET A 48 -9.91 -1.01 -1.66
CA MET A 48 -10.52 -2.30 -1.94
C MET A 48 -10.96 -3.01 -0.67
N ILE A 49 -10.19 -2.85 0.39
CA ILE A 49 -10.59 -3.43 1.66
C ILE A 49 -11.87 -2.77 2.15
N GLN A 50 -11.95 -1.45 2.06
CA GLN A 50 -13.13 -0.73 2.53
C GLN A 50 -14.35 -1.07 1.70
N ASP A 51 -14.16 -1.29 0.42
CA ASP A 51 -15.28 -1.65 -0.45
C ASP A 51 -15.70 -3.09 -0.32
N GLY A 52 -14.88 -3.90 0.32
CA GLY A 52 -15.16 -5.33 0.38
C GLY A 52 -14.74 -6.08 -0.85
N THR A 53 -13.99 -5.43 -1.75
CA THR A 53 -13.52 -6.10 -2.95
C THR A 53 -12.51 -7.19 -2.62
N LEU A 54 -11.64 -6.92 -1.67
CA LEU A 54 -10.73 -7.94 -1.20
C LEU A 54 -11.43 -8.76 -0.13
N GLU A 55 -11.50 -10.04 -0.39
CA GLU A 55 -12.17 -10.90 0.55
C GLU A 55 -11.22 -11.35 1.60
N LEU A 56 -11.60 -11.15 2.83
CA LEU A 56 -10.78 -11.62 3.94
C LEU A 56 -11.39 -12.88 4.45
N LYS A 57 -10.76 -13.94 4.22
CA LYS A 57 -11.32 -15.20 4.65
C LYS A 57 -10.61 -15.77 5.83
#